data_878678fad05bbcfbdf085d87b0c0da2b
#
_entry.id   878678fad05bbcfbdf085d87b0c0da2b
#
_cell.length_a   1.000
_cell.length_b   1.000
_cell.length_c   1.000
_cell.angle_alpha   90.00
_cell.angle_beta   90.00
_cell.angle_gamma   90.00
#
_symmetry.space_group_name_H-M   'P 1'
#
loop_
_entity.id
_entity.type
_entity.pdbx_description
1 polymer ?
#
loop_
_entity_poly.entity_id
_entity_poly.type
_entity_poly.pdbx_seq_one_letter_code
_entity_poly.pdbx_strand_id
1 'polypeptide(L)'
;MPFDFKKEYKEFYLPKNKPEIVNIPKINYIAIRGKGNPNDENGDYKKSINVLYSIAYTLKMSYKTDYRIKGFFDYVVPPLEGFWWQDGIDGVDYTNKDLFNWISIIRLPDFITKNDFNWAKEVATQKKKIDCSKAEFLTIKEGLCVQIMHHGSYDDEPATVDVMDKYLEDNGYVNDFSDTRLHHEIYLSDARKVAPDKLKTVIRHPIKRK
;
A
#
# COMPACT_ATOMS: atom_id res chain seq x y z
N MET A 1 -17.95 9.87 14.43
CA MET A 1 -17.39 9.84 13.06
C MET A 1 -16.63 8.53 12.89
N PRO A 2 -16.61 7.89 11.70
CA PRO A 2 -15.80 6.70 11.47
C PRO A 2 -14.32 6.97 11.75
N PHE A 3 -13.60 5.99 12.26
CA PHE A 3 -12.16 6.05 12.46
C PHE A 3 -11.45 6.16 11.10
N ASP A 4 -10.63 7.18 10.90
CA ASP A 4 -9.88 7.41 9.65
C ASP A 4 -8.38 7.20 9.88
N PHE A 5 -7.84 6.09 9.39
CA PHE A 5 -6.44 5.71 9.56
C PHE A 5 -5.45 6.81 9.14
N LYS A 6 -5.78 7.57 8.09
CA LYS A 6 -4.91 8.68 7.63
C LYS A 6 -4.86 9.82 8.63
N LYS A 7 -5.94 10.05 9.38
CA LYS A 7 -6.02 11.13 10.37
C LYS A 7 -5.46 10.73 11.71
N GLU A 8 -5.62 9.45 12.09
CA GLU A 8 -5.18 8.92 13.38
C GLU A 8 -3.68 8.57 13.36
N TYR A 9 -3.16 8.12 12.21
CA TYR A 9 -1.74 7.77 12.02
C TYR A 9 -1.08 8.71 11.00
N LYS A 10 -1.13 10.02 11.29
CA LYS A 10 -0.59 11.05 10.39
C LYS A 10 0.89 10.84 10.09
N GLU A 11 1.63 10.34 11.05
CA GLU A 11 3.05 10.02 10.92
C GLU A 11 3.33 8.95 9.85
N PHE A 12 2.33 8.13 9.48
CA PHE A 12 2.50 7.09 8.45
C PHE A 12 1.89 7.49 7.11
N TYR A 13 0.85 8.35 7.13
CA TYR A 13 0.05 8.65 5.93
C TYR A 13 0.15 10.09 5.43
N LEU A 14 0.59 11.01 6.27
CA LEU A 14 0.63 12.43 5.93
C LEU A 14 2.00 13.05 6.25
N PRO A 15 3.10 12.48 5.71
CA PRO A 15 4.42 13.09 5.87
C PRO A 15 4.47 14.47 5.24
N LYS A 16 5.51 15.22 5.58
CA LYS A 16 5.79 16.53 4.98
C LYS A 16 6.35 16.37 3.57
N ASN A 17 6.45 17.49 2.84
CA ASN A 17 7.11 17.58 1.53
C ASN A 17 8.65 17.62 1.67
N LYS A 18 9.18 16.99 2.72
CA LYS A 18 10.61 16.79 2.96
C LYS A 18 10.82 15.43 3.60
N PRO A 19 11.95 14.78 3.34
CA PRO A 19 12.22 13.46 3.91
C PRO A 19 12.16 13.48 5.44
N GLU A 20 11.59 12.44 6.01
CA GLU A 20 11.57 12.20 7.45
C GLU A 20 11.77 10.71 7.74
N ILE A 21 12.44 10.41 8.85
CA ILE A 21 12.65 9.04 9.30
C ILE A 21 11.47 8.60 10.14
N VAL A 22 10.96 7.40 9.87
CA VAL A 22 9.82 6.81 10.57
C VAL A 22 10.12 5.34 10.90
N ASN A 23 9.54 4.83 11.97
CA ASN A 23 9.62 3.40 12.31
C ASN A 23 8.22 2.78 12.19
N ILE A 24 8.01 1.97 11.16
CA ILE A 24 6.71 1.37 10.85
C ILE A 24 6.55 0.07 11.66
N PRO A 25 5.51 -0.03 12.48
CA PRO A 25 5.26 -1.23 13.26
C PRO A 25 4.78 -2.39 12.37
N LYS A 26 4.52 -3.50 12.99
CA LYS A 26 3.87 -4.65 12.34
C LYS A 26 2.42 -4.30 12.02
N ILE A 27 2.02 -4.42 10.75
CA ILE A 27 0.68 -4.10 10.24
C ILE A 27 0.15 -5.28 9.44
N ASN A 28 -1.18 -5.51 9.54
CA ASN A 28 -1.88 -6.52 8.75
C ASN A 28 -2.55 -5.89 7.53
N TYR A 29 -2.53 -6.62 6.43
CA TYR A 29 -3.06 -6.19 5.14
C TYR A 29 -3.87 -7.28 4.45
N ILE A 30 -4.81 -6.88 3.61
CA ILE A 30 -5.25 -7.68 2.47
C ILE A 30 -4.20 -7.46 1.39
N ALA A 31 -3.68 -8.53 0.78
CA ALA A 31 -2.64 -8.42 -0.23
C ALA A 31 -2.93 -9.29 -1.46
N ILE A 32 -2.44 -8.84 -2.62
CA ILE A 32 -2.39 -9.61 -3.86
C ILE A 32 -1.05 -9.34 -4.53
N ARG A 33 -0.36 -10.41 -4.92
CA ARG A 33 0.92 -10.35 -5.63
C ARG A 33 0.70 -10.51 -7.12
N GLY A 34 1.52 -9.82 -7.90
CA GLY A 34 1.52 -9.95 -9.34
C GLY A 34 2.79 -9.39 -9.99
N LYS A 35 2.77 -9.41 -11.33
CA LYS A 35 3.86 -8.91 -12.16
C LYS A 35 3.27 -8.21 -13.38
N GLY A 36 4.00 -7.24 -13.93
CA GLY A 36 3.67 -6.55 -15.17
C GLY A 36 3.28 -5.08 -14.96
N ASN A 37 2.97 -4.43 -16.08
CA ASN A 37 2.73 -3.00 -16.17
C ASN A 37 1.42 -2.60 -15.45
N PRO A 38 1.46 -1.72 -14.44
CA PRO A 38 0.25 -1.26 -13.75
C PRO A 38 -0.68 -0.42 -14.64
N ASN A 39 -0.17 0.10 -15.76
CA ASN A 39 -0.95 0.93 -16.68
C ASN A 39 -1.77 0.09 -17.69
N ASP A 40 -1.52 -1.22 -17.78
CA ASP A 40 -2.33 -2.09 -18.63
C ASP A 40 -3.79 -2.07 -18.19
N GLU A 41 -4.69 -1.68 -19.11
CA GLU A 41 -6.11 -1.53 -18.80
C GLU A 41 -6.78 -2.84 -18.42
N ASN A 42 -6.36 -3.96 -19.00
CA ASN A 42 -6.85 -5.30 -18.71
C ASN A 42 -5.88 -6.11 -17.82
N GLY A 43 -4.85 -5.46 -17.30
CA GLY A 43 -3.76 -6.05 -16.53
C GLY A 43 -4.20 -6.61 -15.19
N ASP A 44 -3.36 -7.49 -14.66
CA ASP A 44 -3.59 -8.13 -13.35
C ASP A 44 -3.56 -7.12 -12.20
N TYR A 45 -2.81 -6.01 -12.34
CA TYR A 45 -2.78 -4.94 -11.33
C TYR A 45 -4.17 -4.33 -11.12
N LYS A 46 -4.85 -3.90 -12.19
CA LYS A 46 -6.21 -3.32 -12.09
C LYS A 46 -7.23 -4.32 -11.56
N LYS A 47 -7.11 -5.60 -11.95
CA LYS A 47 -7.96 -6.67 -11.41
C LYS A 47 -7.73 -6.85 -9.91
N SER A 48 -6.48 -6.81 -9.46
CA SER A 48 -6.12 -6.94 -8.04
C SER A 48 -6.78 -5.86 -7.18
N ILE A 49 -6.79 -4.61 -7.63
CA ILE A 49 -7.44 -3.48 -6.94
C ILE A 49 -8.92 -3.76 -6.69
N ASN A 50 -9.64 -4.28 -7.70
CA ASN A 50 -11.05 -4.61 -7.56
C ASN A 50 -11.29 -5.70 -6.50
N VAL A 51 -10.45 -6.73 -6.47
CA VAL A 51 -10.50 -7.79 -5.46
C VAL A 51 -10.23 -7.25 -4.07
N LEU A 52 -9.17 -6.44 -3.89
CA LEU A 52 -8.80 -5.84 -2.61
C LEU A 52 -9.95 -5.02 -2.02
N TYR A 53 -10.53 -4.10 -2.79
CA TYR A 53 -11.67 -3.30 -2.34
C TYR A 53 -12.92 -4.15 -2.10
N SER A 54 -13.13 -5.22 -2.85
CA SER A 54 -14.26 -6.13 -2.64
C SER A 54 -14.20 -6.79 -1.27
N ILE A 55 -13.04 -7.27 -0.86
CA ILE A 55 -12.83 -7.87 0.47
C ILE A 55 -12.87 -6.79 1.56
N ALA A 56 -12.17 -5.65 1.37
CA ALA A 56 -12.13 -4.57 2.34
C ALA A 56 -13.52 -4.03 2.67
N TYR A 57 -14.36 -3.80 1.66
CA TYR A 57 -15.73 -3.35 1.89
C TYR A 57 -16.63 -4.45 2.46
N THR A 58 -16.38 -5.73 2.17
CA THR A 58 -17.10 -6.84 2.83
C THR A 58 -16.82 -6.85 4.32
N LEU A 59 -15.56 -6.69 4.74
CA LEU A 59 -15.17 -6.55 6.15
C LEU A 59 -15.80 -5.31 6.79
N LYS A 60 -15.66 -4.15 6.15
CA LYS A 60 -16.25 -2.90 6.66
C LYS A 60 -17.75 -3.01 6.87
N MET A 61 -18.45 -3.66 5.96
CA MET A 61 -19.92 -3.75 5.99
C MET A 61 -20.43 -4.99 6.76
N SER A 62 -19.57 -5.74 7.42
CA SER A 62 -19.94 -6.95 8.19
C SER A 62 -21.03 -6.68 9.22
N TYR A 63 -21.04 -5.49 9.84
CA TYR A 63 -22.04 -5.09 10.83
C TYR A 63 -23.50 -5.07 10.27
N LYS A 64 -23.66 -5.08 8.96
CA LYS A 64 -24.98 -5.18 8.28
C LYS A 64 -25.38 -6.63 7.96
N THR A 65 -24.61 -7.60 8.39
CA THR A 65 -24.84 -9.03 8.17
C THR A 65 -24.99 -9.72 9.54
N ASP A 66 -25.19 -11.04 9.53
CA ASP A 66 -25.21 -11.83 10.76
C ASP A 66 -23.81 -12.16 11.29
N TYR A 67 -22.76 -11.92 10.49
CA TYR A 67 -21.38 -12.10 10.90
C TYR A 67 -20.94 -10.95 11.80
N ARG A 68 -20.49 -11.25 13.01
CA ARG A 68 -20.05 -10.27 14.00
C ARG A 68 -18.55 -10.36 14.22
N ILE A 69 -17.83 -9.33 13.80
CA ILE A 69 -16.37 -9.22 14.06
C ILE A 69 -16.18 -8.68 15.48
N LYS A 70 -15.42 -9.41 16.29
CA LYS A 70 -15.14 -9.01 17.67
C LYS A 70 -14.30 -7.72 17.69
N GLY A 71 -14.73 -6.76 18.50
CA GLY A 71 -14.03 -5.48 18.63
C GLY A 71 -14.26 -4.50 17.47
N PHE A 72 -15.22 -4.79 16.59
CA PHE A 72 -15.54 -3.94 15.45
C PHE A 72 -15.90 -2.51 15.88
N PHE A 73 -15.32 -1.55 15.22
CA PHE A 73 -15.74 -0.15 15.19
C PHE A 73 -15.81 0.35 13.75
N ASP A 74 -16.65 1.34 13.48
CA ASP A 74 -16.78 1.90 12.14
C ASP A 74 -15.52 2.66 11.74
N TYR A 75 -15.02 2.40 10.53
CA TYR A 75 -13.79 2.98 10.01
C TYR A 75 -13.91 3.34 8.52
N VAL A 76 -13.07 4.26 8.07
CA VAL A 76 -12.85 4.53 6.64
C VAL A 76 -11.90 3.45 6.11
N VAL A 77 -12.23 2.80 5.00
CA VAL A 77 -11.31 1.86 4.36
C VAL A 77 -10.01 2.60 4.05
N PRO A 78 -8.86 2.10 4.53
CA PRO A 78 -7.57 2.73 4.28
C PRO A 78 -7.25 2.87 2.78
N PRO A 79 -6.31 3.74 2.41
CA PRO A 79 -5.90 3.89 1.02
C PRO A 79 -5.36 2.59 0.43
N LEU A 80 -5.37 2.51 -0.89
CA LEU A 80 -4.59 1.52 -1.62
C LEU A 80 -3.12 1.84 -1.42
N GLU A 81 -2.31 0.81 -1.23
CA GLU A 81 -0.86 0.88 -1.10
C GLU A 81 -0.24 -0.18 -2.02
N GLY A 82 1.02 0.00 -2.41
CA GLY A 82 1.74 -0.95 -3.25
C GLY A 82 3.20 -1.07 -2.87
N PHE A 83 3.70 -2.29 -2.78
CA PHE A 83 5.13 -2.57 -2.77
C PHE A 83 5.58 -2.91 -4.18
N TRP A 84 6.73 -2.36 -4.59
CA TRP A 84 7.25 -2.47 -5.95
C TRP A 84 8.71 -2.88 -5.94
N TRP A 85 9.09 -3.73 -6.89
CA TRP A 85 10.48 -4.09 -7.16
C TRP A 85 10.65 -4.65 -8.56
N GLN A 86 11.88 -4.73 -8.99
CA GLN A 86 12.30 -5.43 -10.21
C GLN A 86 13.50 -6.30 -9.89
N ASP A 87 13.54 -7.49 -10.46
CA ASP A 87 14.59 -8.46 -10.17
C ASP A 87 15.96 -7.92 -10.61
N GLY A 88 16.93 -7.88 -9.69
CA GLY A 88 18.29 -7.41 -9.94
C GLY A 88 18.48 -5.89 -9.92
N ILE A 89 17.48 -5.13 -9.45
CA ILE A 89 17.54 -3.68 -9.33
C ILE A 89 17.26 -3.29 -7.87
N ASP A 90 18.10 -2.43 -7.31
CA ASP A 90 17.84 -1.79 -6.02
C ASP A 90 16.86 -0.61 -6.22
N GLY A 91 15.67 -0.70 -5.63
CA GLY A 91 14.59 0.24 -5.86
C GLY A 91 13.74 -0.12 -7.08
N VAL A 92 13.39 0.86 -7.92
CA VAL A 92 12.54 0.67 -9.12
C VAL A 92 13.09 1.46 -10.32
N ASP A 93 13.05 0.83 -11.51
CA ASP A 93 13.28 1.48 -12.80
C ASP A 93 11.93 1.80 -13.46
N TYR A 94 11.56 3.07 -13.43
CA TYR A 94 10.28 3.54 -13.98
C TYR A 94 10.20 3.49 -15.51
N THR A 95 11.34 3.26 -16.19
CA THR A 95 11.38 3.21 -17.66
C THR A 95 10.92 1.87 -18.21
N ASN A 96 10.94 0.79 -17.41
CA ASN A 96 10.59 -0.57 -17.83
C ASN A 96 9.51 -1.18 -16.94
N LYS A 97 8.30 -0.64 -17.02
CA LYS A 97 7.15 -1.01 -16.17
C LYS A 97 6.66 -2.45 -16.38
N ASP A 98 6.95 -3.07 -17.51
CA ASP A 98 6.56 -4.47 -17.78
C ASP A 98 7.29 -5.47 -16.88
N LEU A 99 8.45 -5.08 -16.34
CA LEU A 99 9.27 -5.89 -15.44
C LEU A 99 8.89 -5.71 -13.96
N PHE A 100 7.95 -4.84 -13.63
CA PHE A 100 7.52 -4.64 -12.25
C PHE A 100 6.95 -5.92 -11.65
N ASN A 101 7.47 -6.29 -10.49
CA ASN A 101 6.79 -7.13 -9.54
C ASN A 101 6.09 -6.22 -8.51
N TRP A 102 4.94 -6.63 -8.05
CA TRP A 102 4.18 -5.81 -7.11
C TRP A 102 3.37 -6.63 -6.10
N ILE A 103 3.12 -6.01 -4.94
CA ILE A 103 2.15 -6.46 -3.95
C ILE A 103 1.20 -5.30 -3.72
N SER A 104 -0.01 -5.39 -4.28
CA SER A 104 -1.07 -4.43 -3.97
C SER A 104 -1.69 -4.77 -2.63
N ILE A 105 -1.86 -3.77 -1.76
CA ILE A 105 -2.33 -3.98 -0.40
C ILE A 105 -3.35 -2.93 0.04
N ILE A 106 -4.20 -3.32 1.00
CA ILE A 106 -5.02 -2.40 1.80
C ILE A 106 -4.84 -2.79 3.27
N ARG A 107 -4.47 -1.83 4.11
CA ARG A 107 -4.33 -2.05 5.56
C ARG A 107 -5.64 -2.56 6.17
N LEU A 108 -5.52 -3.51 7.08
CA LEU A 108 -6.61 -4.00 7.92
C LEU A 108 -6.55 -3.34 9.30
N PRO A 109 -7.72 -2.98 9.89
CA PRO A 109 -7.80 -2.69 11.32
C PRO A 109 -7.26 -3.84 12.16
N ASP A 110 -6.68 -3.53 13.32
CA ASP A 110 -6.02 -4.52 14.17
C ASP A 110 -6.98 -5.57 14.76
N PHE A 111 -8.28 -5.27 14.82
CA PHE A 111 -9.30 -6.23 15.26
C PHE A 111 -9.66 -7.28 14.20
N ILE A 112 -9.24 -7.11 12.95
CA ILE A 112 -9.51 -8.09 11.87
C ILE A 112 -8.56 -9.27 12.01
N THR A 113 -9.13 -10.44 12.21
CA THR A 113 -8.37 -11.70 12.26
C THR A 113 -8.29 -12.37 10.89
N LYS A 114 -7.42 -13.37 10.77
CA LYS A 114 -7.35 -14.22 9.57
C LYS A 114 -8.68 -14.94 9.28
N ASN A 115 -9.45 -15.28 10.31
CA ASN A 115 -10.75 -15.90 10.13
C ASN A 115 -11.77 -14.91 9.54
N ASP A 116 -11.77 -13.67 10.01
CA ASP A 116 -12.63 -12.60 9.45
C ASP A 116 -12.28 -12.32 8.00
N PHE A 117 -10.98 -12.29 7.68
CA PHE A 117 -10.52 -12.16 6.30
C PHE A 117 -11.00 -13.32 5.42
N ASN A 118 -10.86 -14.57 5.88
CA ASN A 118 -11.30 -15.74 5.11
C ASN A 118 -12.81 -15.70 4.85
N TRP A 119 -13.61 -15.39 5.87
CA TRP A 119 -15.04 -15.17 5.72
C TRP A 119 -15.34 -14.09 4.67
N ALA A 120 -14.68 -12.95 4.73
CA ALA A 120 -14.91 -11.84 3.80
C ALA A 120 -14.51 -12.21 2.36
N LYS A 121 -13.42 -12.97 2.19
CA LYS A 121 -12.96 -13.51 0.92
C LYS A 121 -14.01 -14.42 0.26
N GLU A 122 -14.59 -15.34 1.03
CA GLU A 122 -15.64 -16.23 0.56
C GLU A 122 -16.91 -15.46 0.16
N VAL A 123 -17.36 -14.55 1.02
CA VAL A 123 -18.54 -13.71 0.78
C VAL A 123 -18.34 -12.81 -0.44
N ALA A 124 -17.17 -12.20 -0.61
CA ALA A 124 -16.85 -11.37 -1.76
C ALA A 124 -16.89 -12.18 -3.05
N THR A 125 -16.31 -13.39 -3.06
CA THR A 125 -16.33 -14.32 -4.19
C THR A 125 -17.75 -14.67 -4.58
N GLN A 126 -18.57 -15.07 -3.62
CA GLN A 126 -19.96 -15.51 -3.89
C GLN A 126 -20.87 -14.37 -4.36
N LYS A 127 -20.84 -13.23 -3.65
CA LYS A 127 -21.75 -12.11 -3.93
C LYS A 127 -21.39 -11.31 -5.17
N LYS A 128 -20.11 -11.13 -5.45
CA LYS A 128 -19.64 -10.29 -6.55
C LYS A 128 -19.19 -11.09 -7.77
N LYS A 129 -19.16 -12.42 -7.67
CA LYS A 129 -18.68 -13.34 -8.74
C LYS A 129 -17.27 -12.97 -9.22
N ILE A 130 -16.40 -12.57 -8.28
CA ILE A 130 -15.01 -12.20 -8.51
C ILE A 130 -14.13 -13.28 -7.90
N ASP A 131 -13.14 -13.75 -8.65
CA ASP A 131 -12.15 -14.68 -8.11
C ASP A 131 -11.22 -13.96 -7.12
N CYS A 132 -11.41 -14.26 -5.84
CA CYS A 132 -10.57 -13.76 -4.75
C CYS A 132 -9.46 -14.75 -4.32
N SER A 133 -9.24 -15.84 -5.07
CA SER A 133 -8.32 -16.94 -4.67
C SER A 133 -6.91 -16.45 -4.36
N LYS A 134 -6.39 -15.51 -5.15
CA LYS A 134 -5.05 -14.92 -5.00
C LYS A 134 -4.91 -13.97 -3.81
N ALA A 135 -6.02 -13.54 -3.18
CA ALA A 135 -5.94 -12.65 -2.02
C ALA A 135 -5.42 -13.38 -0.77
N GLU A 136 -4.49 -12.76 -0.07
CA GLU A 136 -3.88 -13.27 1.15
C GLU A 136 -3.99 -12.29 2.33
N PHE A 137 -4.00 -12.83 3.56
CA PHE A 137 -3.82 -12.05 4.79
C PHE A 137 -2.33 -11.95 5.04
N LEU A 138 -1.76 -10.77 4.82
CA LEU A 138 -0.33 -10.53 4.90
C LEU A 138 -0.01 -9.65 6.10
N THR A 139 1.05 -10.02 6.83
CA THR A 139 1.56 -9.20 7.93
C THR A 139 2.97 -8.74 7.60
N ILE A 140 3.18 -7.42 7.62
CA ILE A 140 4.47 -6.80 7.29
C ILE A 140 4.94 -5.95 8.45
N LYS A 141 6.27 -5.96 8.71
CA LYS A 141 6.97 -5.04 9.58
C LYS A 141 8.05 -4.36 8.74
N GLU A 142 7.79 -3.15 8.27
CA GLU A 142 8.80 -2.40 7.49
C GLU A 142 9.96 -1.92 8.36
N GLY A 143 9.69 -1.59 9.64
CA GLY A 143 10.71 -1.12 10.58
C GLY A 143 11.20 0.30 10.23
N LEU A 144 12.51 0.52 10.29
CA LEU A 144 13.11 1.83 10.06
C LEU A 144 13.05 2.19 8.56
N CYS A 145 12.40 3.31 8.26
CA CYS A 145 12.19 3.79 6.90
C CYS A 145 12.45 5.29 6.81
N VAL A 146 12.73 5.79 5.62
CA VAL A 146 12.57 7.19 5.22
C VAL A 146 11.30 7.32 4.40
N GLN A 147 10.59 8.42 4.52
CA GLN A 147 9.40 8.72 3.73
C GLN A 147 9.29 10.19 3.37
N ILE A 148 8.52 10.48 2.32
CA ILE A 148 8.23 11.83 1.84
C ILE A 148 6.86 11.87 1.16
N MET A 149 6.20 13.03 1.16
CA MET A 149 5.05 13.27 0.30
C MET A 149 5.50 13.65 -1.11
N HIS A 150 5.16 12.83 -2.08
CA HIS A 150 5.28 13.15 -3.51
C HIS A 150 4.00 13.85 -4.00
N HIS A 151 4.18 14.91 -4.79
CA HIS A 151 3.11 15.62 -5.50
C HIS A 151 3.41 15.58 -6.99
N GLY A 152 2.50 15.02 -7.77
CA GLY A 152 2.67 14.89 -9.20
C GLY A 152 2.35 13.50 -9.72
N SER A 153 2.68 13.27 -11.00
CA SER A 153 2.48 11.98 -11.63
C SER A 153 3.47 10.94 -11.09
N TYR A 154 3.13 9.66 -11.19
CA TYR A 154 4.04 8.59 -10.80
C TYR A 154 5.33 8.58 -11.63
N ASP A 155 5.31 9.13 -12.85
CA ASP A 155 6.49 9.24 -13.72
C ASP A 155 7.48 10.32 -13.23
N ASP A 156 7.03 11.23 -12.35
CA ASP A 156 7.85 12.28 -11.72
C ASP A 156 8.47 11.85 -10.38
N GLU A 157 8.14 10.66 -9.88
CA GLU A 157 8.65 10.13 -8.60
C GLU A 157 10.18 10.04 -8.51
N PRO A 158 10.93 9.73 -9.60
CA PRO A 158 12.39 9.68 -9.53
C PRO A 158 13.02 10.93 -8.92
N ALA A 159 12.53 12.12 -9.25
CA ALA A 159 13.04 13.37 -8.67
C ALA A 159 12.78 13.47 -7.15
N THR A 160 11.70 12.88 -6.67
CA THR A 160 11.39 12.82 -5.22
C THR A 160 12.26 11.78 -4.51
N VAL A 161 12.56 10.66 -5.18
CA VAL A 161 13.48 9.63 -4.68
C VAL A 161 14.89 10.19 -4.54
N ASP A 162 15.38 10.96 -5.52
CA ASP A 162 16.69 11.64 -5.46
C ASP A 162 16.80 12.55 -4.21
N VAL A 163 15.72 13.25 -3.86
CA VAL A 163 15.68 14.08 -2.62
C VAL A 163 15.78 13.21 -1.37
N MET A 164 15.16 12.02 -1.36
CA MET A 164 15.27 11.07 -0.25
C MET A 164 16.69 10.54 -0.13
N ASP A 165 17.30 10.12 -1.24
CA ASP A 165 18.65 9.54 -1.25
C ASP A 165 19.71 10.55 -0.79
N LYS A 166 19.60 11.80 -1.26
CA LYS A 166 20.46 12.86 -0.77
C LYS A 166 20.29 13.09 0.74
N TYR A 167 19.07 13.09 1.25
CA TYR A 167 18.81 13.22 2.68
C TYR A 167 19.44 12.07 3.47
N LEU A 168 19.37 10.83 2.98
CA LEU A 168 19.99 9.67 3.61
C LEU A 168 21.52 9.83 3.70
N GLU A 169 22.15 10.25 2.59
CA GLU A 169 23.58 10.50 2.53
C GLU A 169 24.02 11.53 3.57
N ASP A 170 23.33 12.67 3.62
CA ASP A 170 23.62 13.78 4.53
C ASP A 170 23.43 13.42 6.02
N ASN A 171 22.62 12.38 6.32
CA ASN A 171 22.27 11.98 7.68
C ASN A 171 22.87 10.62 8.13
N GLY A 172 23.77 10.02 7.35
CA GLY A 172 24.46 8.78 7.72
C GLY A 172 23.60 7.52 7.63
N TYR A 173 22.69 7.48 6.67
CA TYR A 173 21.86 6.32 6.37
C TYR A 173 22.09 5.85 4.93
N VAL A 174 21.64 4.63 4.64
CA VAL A 174 21.57 4.05 3.30
C VAL A 174 20.25 3.30 3.14
N ASN A 175 19.81 3.13 1.92
CA ASN A 175 18.72 2.24 1.59
C ASN A 175 19.05 0.80 2.02
N ASP A 176 18.02 0.05 2.44
CA ASP A 176 18.14 -1.33 2.93
C ASP A 176 17.11 -2.23 2.25
N PHE A 177 17.07 -2.14 0.91
CA PHE A 177 16.20 -3.00 0.10
C PHE A 177 16.59 -4.48 0.23
N SER A 178 15.58 -5.34 0.23
CA SER A 178 15.72 -6.80 0.28
C SER A 178 14.43 -7.45 -0.21
N ASP A 179 14.39 -8.78 -0.28
CA ASP A 179 13.20 -9.55 -0.68
C ASP A 179 11.95 -9.28 0.21
N THR A 180 12.15 -8.68 1.38
CA THR A 180 11.08 -8.38 2.36
C THR A 180 10.95 -6.90 2.70
N ARG A 181 11.85 -6.07 2.21
CA ARG A 181 11.90 -4.62 2.44
C ARG A 181 12.01 -3.91 1.10
N LEU A 182 10.90 -3.42 0.60
CA LEU A 182 10.71 -2.99 -0.78
C LEU A 182 10.39 -1.49 -0.86
N HIS A 183 10.46 -0.93 -2.05
CA HIS A 183 9.89 0.37 -2.35
C HIS A 183 8.38 0.33 -2.11
N HIS A 184 7.86 1.28 -1.33
CA HIS A 184 6.47 1.33 -0.89
C HIS A 184 5.82 2.65 -1.27
N GLU A 185 4.67 2.57 -1.92
CA GLU A 185 3.84 3.70 -2.32
C GLU A 185 2.48 3.62 -1.63
N ILE A 186 1.99 4.76 -1.09
CA ILE A 186 0.68 4.89 -0.47
C ILE A 186 -0.11 5.93 -1.25
N TYR A 187 -1.19 5.53 -1.91
CA TYR A 187 -1.95 6.37 -2.83
C TYR A 187 -3.04 7.15 -2.11
N LEU A 188 -2.79 8.43 -1.82
CA LEU A 188 -3.73 9.29 -1.10
C LEU A 188 -4.77 9.92 -2.02
N SER A 189 -4.51 9.94 -3.31
CA SER A 189 -5.40 10.45 -4.35
C SER A 189 -5.92 9.32 -5.23
N ASP A 190 -7.16 9.43 -5.70
CA ASP A 190 -7.71 8.54 -6.72
C ASP A 190 -7.32 9.07 -8.10
N ALA A 191 -6.38 8.42 -8.77
CA ALA A 191 -5.88 8.81 -10.09
C ALA A 191 -6.96 8.86 -11.18
N ARG A 192 -8.14 8.24 -10.94
CA ARG A 192 -9.29 8.32 -11.86
C ARG A 192 -10.06 9.63 -11.73
N LYS A 193 -9.85 10.40 -10.65
CA LYS A 193 -10.62 11.60 -10.29
C LYS A 193 -9.78 12.85 -10.17
N VAL A 194 -8.48 12.69 -10.02
CA VAL A 194 -7.54 13.78 -9.75
C VAL A 194 -6.58 13.89 -10.93
N ALA A 195 -6.35 15.12 -11.39
CA ALA A 195 -5.38 15.37 -12.46
C ALA A 195 -3.96 14.93 -12.01
N PRO A 196 -3.10 14.43 -12.94
CA PRO A 196 -1.79 13.88 -12.59
C PRO A 196 -0.91 14.83 -11.76
N ASP A 197 -0.91 16.13 -12.07
CA ASP A 197 -0.15 17.16 -11.36
C ASP A 197 -0.63 17.41 -9.91
N LYS A 198 -1.79 16.88 -9.54
CA LYS A 198 -2.39 17.01 -8.19
C LYS A 198 -2.43 15.73 -7.40
N LEU A 199 -1.87 14.67 -7.94
CA LEU A 199 -1.78 13.40 -7.21
C LEU A 199 -0.88 13.56 -5.98
N LYS A 200 -1.19 12.77 -4.94
CA LYS A 200 -0.43 12.70 -3.70
C LYS A 200 -0.14 11.24 -3.38
N THR A 201 1.13 10.93 -3.29
CA THR A 201 1.63 9.60 -2.95
C THR A 201 2.64 9.72 -1.82
N VAL A 202 2.54 8.90 -0.79
CA VAL A 202 3.66 8.74 0.15
C VAL A 202 4.63 7.74 -0.46
N ILE A 203 5.87 8.16 -0.68
CA ILE A 203 6.96 7.27 -1.06
C ILE A 203 7.72 6.90 0.21
N ARG A 204 8.00 5.62 0.42
CA ARG A 204 8.70 5.10 1.59
C ARG A 204 9.73 4.06 1.19
N HIS A 205 10.95 4.22 1.71
CA HIS A 205 12.05 3.28 1.51
C HIS A 205 12.56 2.74 2.84
N PRO A 206 12.87 1.44 2.90
CA PRO A 206 13.55 0.87 4.06
C PRO A 206 14.99 1.36 4.13
N ILE A 207 15.45 1.66 5.35
CA ILE A 207 16.80 2.19 5.57
C ILE A 207 17.51 1.51 6.73
N LYS A 208 18.85 1.65 6.74
CA LYS A 208 19.72 1.34 7.88
C LYS A 208 20.79 2.40 8.05
N ARG A 209 21.41 2.44 9.21
CA ARG A 209 22.61 3.28 9.42
C ARG A 209 23.80 2.75 8.60
N LYS A 210 24.65 3.68 8.12
CA LYS A 210 25.95 3.35 7.52
C LYS A 210 26.87 2.66 8.51
#